data_8e516b5a8b5d3e3eff59be0592b311b8
#
_entry.id   8e516b5a8b5d3e3eff59be0592b311b8
#
_cell.length_a   1.000
_cell.length_b   1.000
_cell.length_c   1.000
_cell.angle_alpha   90.00
_cell.angle_beta   90.00
_cell.angle_gamma   90.00
#
_symmetry.space_group_name_H-M   'P 1'
#
loop_
_entity.id
_entity.type
_entity.pdbx_description
1 polymer ?
#
loop_
_entity_poly.entity_id
_entity_poly.type
_entity_poly.pdbx_seq_one_letter_code
_entity_poly.pdbx_strand_id
1 'polypeptide(L)'
;MKILVDAPINSLSLGNVSFNIIKELFEKGHEVGIWPVNEQNIDVSAYDISEDLKEKFTNAINSRLDFLSPDIPSLKVWHLNGSENRKNAKQYLYTFYECSQPTDAERKLCNAQEETIFSSSYASDQFGSKYVPLGNLR
;
A
#
# COMPACT_ATOMS: atom_id res chain seq x y z
N MET A 1 -14.91 3.98 -6.95
CA MET A 1 -14.74 3.37 -5.62
C MET A 1 -13.80 4.24 -4.80
N LYS A 2 -14.04 4.35 -3.54
CA LYS A 2 -13.15 5.07 -2.62
C LYS A 2 -12.17 4.10 -1.99
N ILE A 3 -10.90 4.49 -1.92
CA ILE A 3 -9.86 3.69 -1.28
C ILE A 3 -8.85 4.61 -0.59
N LEU A 4 -8.40 4.21 0.59
CA LEU A 4 -7.32 4.88 1.30
C LEU A 4 -6.02 4.10 1.07
N VAL A 5 -4.99 4.75 0.60
CA VAL A 5 -3.67 4.13 0.42
C VAL A 5 -2.73 4.64 1.51
N ASP A 6 -2.31 3.72 2.37
CA ASP A 6 -1.38 3.97 3.48
C ASP A 6 -0.01 3.42 3.07
N ALA A 7 0.86 4.29 2.60
CA ALA A 7 2.07 3.83 1.91
C ALA A 7 3.18 4.88 1.91
N PRO A 8 4.45 4.46 1.80
CA PRO A 8 5.54 5.38 1.52
C PRO A 8 5.46 5.83 0.06
N ILE A 9 5.83 7.06 -0.24
CA ILE A 9 5.93 7.56 -1.61
C ILE A 9 7.29 8.24 -1.76
N ASN A 10 8.21 7.56 -2.43
CA ASN A 10 9.56 8.04 -2.63
C ASN A 10 10.22 7.22 -3.76
N SER A 11 11.51 7.41 -3.99
CA SER A 11 12.24 6.69 -5.04
C SER A 11 12.73 5.29 -4.62
N LEU A 12 12.51 4.90 -3.38
CA LEU A 12 12.89 3.58 -2.88
C LEU A 12 11.91 2.50 -3.37
N SER A 13 12.28 1.24 -3.18
CA SER A 13 11.52 0.10 -3.73
C SER A 13 10.03 0.12 -3.38
N LEU A 14 9.70 0.21 -2.09
CA LEU A 14 8.30 0.26 -1.64
C LEU A 14 7.61 1.52 -2.14
N GLY A 15 8.29 2.65 -2.11
CA GLY A 15 7.74 3.91 -2.59
C GLY A 15 7.46 3.90 -4.08
N ASN A 16 8.30 3.24 -4.85
CA ASN A 16 8.10 3.09 -6.30
C ASN A 16 6.84 2.25 -6.59
N VAL A 17 6.66 1.16 -5.88
CA VAL A 17 5.46 0.32 -5.99
C VAL A 17 4.21 1.13 -5.63
N SER A 18 4.25 1.85 -4.52
CA SER A 18 3.13 2.68 -4.06
C SER A 18 2.76 3.75 -5.08
N PHE A 19 3.77 4.44 -5.62
CA PHE A 19 3.56 5.47 -6.63
C PHE A 19 2.81 4.90 -7.84
N ASN A 20 3.26 3.76 -8.36
CA ASN A 20 2.66 3.14 -9.53
C ASN A 20 1.24 2.64 -9.25
N ILE A 21 0.98 2.09 -8.08
CA ILE A 21 -0.36 1.65 -7.69
C ILE A 21 -1.31 2.85 -7.63
N ILE A 22 -0.89 3.93 -6.99
CA ILE A 22 -1.72 5.12 -6.84
C ILE A 22 -2.01 5.75 -8.20
N LYS A 23 -0.99 5.86 -9.04
CA LYS A 23 -1.14 6.37 -10.40
C LYS A 23 -2.18 5.58 -11.18
N GLU A 24 -2.11 4.25 -11.11
CA GLU A 24 -3.05 3.38 -11.79
C GLU A 24 -4.47 3.53 -11.25
N LEU A 25 -4.62 3.69 -9.94
CA LEU A 25 -5.93 3.91 -9.32
C LEU A 25 -6.56 5.21 -9.84
N PHE A 26 -5.79 6.27 -9.97
CA PHE A 26 -6.28 7.52 -10.54
C PHE A 26 -6.69 7.33 -12.01
N GLU A 27 -5.88 6.63 -12.80
CA GLU A 27 -6.16 6.38 -14.21
C GLU A 27 -7.44 5.58 -14.41
N LYS A 28 -7.78 4.70 -13.48
CA LYS A 28 -9.01 3.90 -13.50
C LYS A 28 -10.22 4.62 -12.92
N GLY A 29 -10.07 5.87 -12.51
CA GLY A 29 -11.18 6.70 -12.03
C GLY A 29 -11.58 6.49 -10.59
N HIS A 30 -10.74 5.87 -9.77
CA HIS A 30 -11.03 5.70 -8.34
C HIS A 30 -10.75 6.98 -7.57
N GLU A 31 -11.50 7.19 -6.50
CA GLU A 31 -11.25 8.25 -5.54
C GLU A 31 -10.26 7.74 -4.51
N VAL A 32 -9.11 8.41 -4.39
CA VAL A 32 -8.00 7.95 -3.56
C VAL A 32 -7.67 8.99 -2.49
N GLY A 33 -7.61 8.54 -1.24
CA GLY A 33 -6.96 9.26 -0.17
C GLY A 33 -5.57 8.68 0.03
N ILE A 34 -4.58 9.51 0.30
CA ILE A 34 -3.21 9.06 0.53
C ILE A 34 -2.79 9.40 1.95
N TRP A 35 -2.42 8.37 2.70
CA TRP A 35 -1.82 8.54 4.01
C TRP A 35 -0.36 8.11 3.94
N PRO A 36 0.59 9.06 4.06
CA PRO A 36 2.00 8.67 4.08
C PRO A 36 2.29 7.79 5.30
N VAL A 37 2.89 6.63 5.05
CA VAL A 37 3.25 5.70 6.13
C VAL A 37 4.16 6.41 7.13
N ASN A 38 3.85 6.27 8.43
CA ASN A 38 4.57 6.90 9.54
C ASN A 38 4.67 8.43 9.40
N GLU A 39 3.73 9.04 8.66
CA GLU A 39 3.67 10.48 8.42
C GLU A 39 4.95 11.04 7.80
N GLN A 40 5.66 10.21 7.04
CA GLN A 40 6.87 10.62 6.32
C GLN A 40 6.54 11.57 5.18
N ASN A 41 7.50 12.41 4.83
CA ASN A 41 7.33 13.30 3.69
C ASN A 41 7.29 12.50 2.39
N ILE A 42 6.40 12.91 1.49
CA ILE A 42 6.32 12.34 0.15
C ILE A 42 7.39 12.99 -0.70
N ASP A 43 8.14 12.15 -1.44
CA ASP A 43 9.16 12.60 -2.38
C ASP A 43 8.89 11.97 -3.74
N VAL A 44 8.42 12.78 -4.67
CA VAL A 44 8.16 12.37 -6.06
C VAL A 44 9.19 12.95 -7.03
N SER A 45 10.28 13.51 -6.54
CA SER A 45 11.30 14.17 -7.36
C SER A 45 11.98 13.25 -8.37
N ALA A 46 12.02 11.93 -8.09
CA ALA A 46 12.59 10.94 -9.00
C ALA A 46 11.66 10.56 -10.16
N TYR A 47 10.42 11.01 -10.14
CA TYR A 47 9.42 10.64 -11.13
C TYR A 47 9.13 11.83 -12.05
N ASP A 48 8.98 11.51 -13.35
CA ASP A 48 8.53 12.50 -14.33
C ASP A 48 7.01 12.50 -14.35
N ILE A 49 6.43 13.45 -13.62
CA ILE A 49 4.98 13.53 -13.47
C ILE A 49 4.46 14.89 -13.98
N SER A 50 3.25 14.85 -14.54
CA SER A 50 2.56 16.05 -14.99
C SER A 50 2.09 16.89 -13.80
N GLU A 51 1.84 18.17 -14.01
CA GLU A 51 1.25 19.03 -12.99
C GLU A 51 -0.13 18.54 -12.55
N ASP A 52 -0.91 17.98 -13.48
CA ASP A 52 -2.22 17.39 -13.17
C ASP A 52 -2.09 16.22 -12.18
N LEU A 53 -1.15 15.30 -12.40
CA LEU A 53 -0.93 14.18 -11.50
C LEU A 53 -0.41 14.66 -10.14
N LYS A 54 0.47 15.65 -10.14
CA LYS A 54 0.98 16.25 -8.92
C LYS A 54 -0.15 16.85 -8.08
N GLU A 55 -1.08 17.53 -8.72
CA GLU A 55 -2.27 18.10 -8.06
C GLU A 55 -3.15 16.99 -7.48
N LYS A 56 -3.35 15.89 -8.20
CA LYS A 56 -4.12 14.74 -7.72
C LYS A 56 -3.49 14.15 -6.45
N PHE A 57 -2.18 13.98 -6.42
CA PHE A 57 -1.47 13.51 -5.24
C PHE A 57 -1.66 14.46 -4.05
N THR A 58 -1.50 15.74 -4.28
CA THR A 58 -1.67 16.76 -3.24
C THR A 58 -3.08 16.75 -2.67
N ASN A 59 -4.08 16.71 -3.52
CA ASN A 59 -5.49 16.66 -3.10
C ASN A 59 -5.80 15.38 -2.33
N ALA A 60 -5.26 14.26 -2.76
CA ALA A 60 -5.45 12.98 -2.09
C ALA A 60 -4.86 12.97 -0.68
N ILE A 61 -3.72 13.60 -0.48
CA ILE A 61 -3.11 13.74 0.85
C ILE A 61 -3.96 14.68 1.72
N ASN A 62 -4.37 15.81 1.17
CA ASN A 62 -5.11 16.82 1.92
C ASN A 62 -6.50 16.33 2.33
N SER A 63 -7.09 15.43 1.56
CA SER A 63 -8.43 14.88 1.83
C SER A 63 -8.41 13.55 2.59
N ARG A 64 -7.25 13.08 3.03
CA ARG A 64 -7.10 11.74 3.61
C ARG A 64 -8.02 11.47 4.80
N LEU A 65 -8.33 12.48 5.60
CA LEU A 65 -9.21 12.32 6.76
C LEU A 65 -10.64 11.93 6.35
N ASP A 66 -11.07 12.36 5.17
CA ASP A 66 -12.40 12.03 4.65
C ASP A 66 -12.52 10.55 4.24
N PHE A 67 -11.39 9.85 4.18
CA PHE A 67 -11.33 8.43 3.81
C PHE A 67 -11.24 7.51 5.03
N LEU A 68 -11.24 8.05 6.24
CA LEU A 68 -11.27 7.24 7.46
C LEU A 68 -12.69 6.78 7.73
N SER A 69 -12.98 5.52 7.42
CA SER A 69 -14.32 4.96 7.57
C SER A 69 -14.24 3.44 7.63
N PRO A 70 -15.08 2.76 8.43
CA PRO A 70 -15.15 1.30 8.41
C PRO A 70 -15.62 0.74 7.07
N ASP A 71 -16.27 1.56 6.25
CA ASP A 71 -16.79 1.14 4.94
C ASP A 71 -15.82 1.36 3.80
N ILE A 72 -14.74 2.09 4.02
CA ILE A 72 -13.73 2.37 2.99
C ILE A 72 -12.55 1.43 3.19
N PRO A 73 -12.20 0.59 2.20
CA PRO A 73 -11.02 -0.26 2.31
C PRO A 73 -9.75 0.56 2.26
N SER A 74 -8.73 0.09 2.96
CA SER A 74 -7.39 0.67 2.88
C SER A 74 -6.43 -0.35 2.29
N LEU A 75 -5.49 0.13 1.50
CA LEU A 75 -4.36 -0.64 1.01
C LEU A 75 -3.11 -0.12 1.70
N LYS A 76 -2.45 -0.97 2.45
CA LYS A 76 -1.17 -0.65 3.06
C LYS A 76 -0.05 -1.30 2.26
N VAL A 77 0.95 -0.52 1.91
CA VAL A 77 2.18 -1.02 1.27
C VAL A 77 3.30 -0.84 2.28
N TRP A 78 3.64 -1.90 2.96
CA TRP A 78 4.62 -1.86 4.05
C TRP A 78 5.14 -3.25 4.36
N HIS A 79 6.01 -3.34 5.35
CA HIS A 79 6.45 -4.62 5.89
C HIS A 79 5.33 -5.31 6.65
N LEU A 80 5.41 -6.62 6.79
CA LEU A 80 4.44 -7.38 7.58
C LEU A 80 4.43 -6.89 9.03
N ASN A 81 5.61 -6.70 9.62
CA ASN A 81 5.74 -6.05 10.91
C ASN A 81 5.43 -4.56 10.75
N GLY A 82 4.53 -4.05 11.55
CA GLY A 82 4.02 -2.68 11.43
C GLY A 82 2.67 -2.61 10.72
N SER A 83 2.23 -3.71 10.10
CA SER A 83 0.92 -3.75 9.42
C SER A 83 -0.25 -3.69 10.40
N GLU A 84 -0.02 -3.89 11.67
CA GLU A 84 -1.01 -3.70 12.74
C GLU A 84 -1.40 -2.23 12.92
N ASN A 85 -0.57 -1.29 12.46
CA ASN A 85 -0.86 0.13 12.48
C ASN A 85 -1.77 0.49 11.29
N ARG A 86 -3.04 0.15 11.43
CA ARG A 86 -4.01 0.37 10.35
C ARG A 86 -4.82 1.65 10.55
N LYS A 87 -5.23 2.25 9.44
CA LYS A 87 -6.10 3.42 9.46
C LYS A 87 -7.58 3.03 9.38
N ASN A 88 -7.91 2.04 8.57
CA ASN A 88 -9.28 1.54 8.43
C ASN A 88 -9.36 0.07 8.84
N ALA A 89 -10.55 -0.38 9.26
CA ALA A 89 -10.75 -1.75 9.72
C ALA A 89 -10.50 -2.77 8.61
N LYS A 90 -10.92 -2.47 7.39
CA LYS A 90 -10.70 -3.34 6.23
C LYS A 90 -9.38 -2.99 5.58
N GLN A 91 -8.31 -3.64 5.98
CA GLN A 91 -7.00 -3.40 5.42
C GLN A 91 -6.54 -4.55 4.55
N TYR A 92 -6.16 -4.21 3.32
CA TYR A 92 -5.40 -5.09 2.42
C TYR A 92 -3.94 -4.72 2.55
N LEU A 93 -3.06 -5.70 2.58
CA LEU A 93 -1.63 -5.48 2.74
C LEU A 93 -0.89 -6.01 1.52
N TYR A 94 -0.08 -5.16 0.89
CA TYR A 94 0.93 -5.58 -0.08
C TYR A 94 2.29 -5.51 0.59
N THR A 95 3.01 -6.63 0.63
CA THR A 95 4.23 -6.74 1.42
C THR A 95 5.26 -7.68 0.80
N PHE A 96 6.46 -7.62 1.33
CA PHE A 96 7.58 -8.50 0.99
C PHE A 96 7.90 -9.40 2.18
N TYR A 97 8.38 -10.60 1.89
CA TYR A 97 8.84 -11.51 2.93
C TYR A 97 9.94 -12.40 2.36
N GLU A 98 11.10 -12.38 2.98
CA GLU A 98 12.28 -13.09 2.48
C GLU A 98 12.72 -14.24 3.38
N CYS A 99 12.17 -14.34 4.59
CA CYS A 99 12.51 -15.40 5.53
C CYS A 99 11.79 -16.71 5.20
N SER A 100 12.33 -17.83 5.66
CA SER A 100 11.80 -19.15 5.31
C SER A 100 10.87 -19.76 6.37
N GLN A 101 10.84 -19.21 7.57
CA GLN A 101 10.05 -19.76 8.68
C GLN A 101 9.28 -18.64 9.38
N PRO A 102 8.03 -18.40 8.96
CA PRO A 102 7.20 -17.40 9.61
C PRO A 102 6.97 -17.72 11.09
N THR A 103 7.08 -16.71 11.94
CA THR A 103 6.73 -16.83 13.35
C THR A 103 5.21 -16.83 13.53
N ASP A 104 4.74 -17.25 14.70
CA ASP A 104 3.32 -17.19 15.03
C ASP A 104 2.79 -15.76 15.01
N ALA A 105 3.60 -14.79 15.47
CA ALA A 105 3.23 -13.37 15.42
C ALA A 105 3.06 -12.89 13.99
N GLU A 106 3.96 -13.28 13.09
CA GLU A 106 3.87 -12.93 11.67
C GLU A 106 2.65 -13.54 11.01
N ARG A 107 2.31 -14.79 11.32
CA ARG A 107 1.11 -15.45 10.82
C ARG A 107 -0.16 -14.75 11.29
N LYS A 108 -0.19 -14.29 12.55
CA LYS A 108 -1.31 -13.54 13.08
C LYS A 108 -1.48 -12.20 12.38
N LEU A 109 -0.39 -11.50 12.11
CA LEU A 109 -0.43 -10.24 11.35
C LEU A 109 -0.97 -10.46 9.94
N CYS A 110 -0.51 -11.52 9.27
CA CYS A 110 -0.98 -11.87 7.94
C CYS A 110 -2.48 -12.18 7.93
N ASN A 111 -2.94 -12.96 8.89
CA ASN A 111 -4.34 -13.38 8.98
C ASN A 111 -5.28 -12.28 9.46
N ALA A 112 -4.77 -11.21 10.05
CA ALA A 112 -5.57 -10.08 10.52
C ALA A 112 -5.98 -9.14 9.39
N GLN A 113 -5.40 -9.28 8.19
CA GLN A 113 -5.75 -8.48 7.03
C GLN A 113 -7.03 -9.01 6.36
N GLU A 114 -7.74 -8.16 5.61
CA GLU A 114 -8.76 -8.65 4.68
C GLU A 114 -8.10 -9.59 3.66
N GLU A 115 -6.96 -9.19 3.15
CA GLU A 115 -6.12 -10.02 2.30
C GLU A 115 -4.67 -9.55 2.39
N THR A 116 -3.73 -10.48 2.40
CA THR A 116 -2.31 -10.18 2.32
C THR A 116 -1.80 -10.64 0.96
N ILE A 117 -1.18 -9.72 0.22
CA ILE A 117 -0.64 -9.96 -1.10
C ILE A 117 0.87 -9.79 -1.04
N PHE A 118 1.59 -10.85 -1.42
CA PHE A 118 3.05 -10.83 -1.40
C PHE A 118 3.63 -10.49 -2.76
N SER A 119 4.88 -10.06 -2.77
CA SER A 119 5.60 -9.72 -3.99
C SER A 119 6.16 -10.92 -4.73
N SER A 120 6.10 -12.12 -4.14
CA SER A 120 6.64 -13.33 -4.74
C SER A 120 5.83 -14.56 -4.36
N SER A 121 5.86 -15.60 -5.22
CA SER A 121 5.23 -16.89 -4.93
C SER A 121 5.89 -17.58 -3.74
N TYR A 122 7.21 -17.43 -3.58
CA TYR A 122 7.91 -17.99 -2.44
C TYR A 122 7.33 -17.48 -1.12
N ALA A 123 7.15 -16.16 -1.00
CA ALA A 123 6.58 -15.56 0.20
C ALA A 123 5.12 -15.98 0.42
N SER A 124 4.31 -15.95 -0.63
CA SER A 124 2.89 -16.34 -0.51
C SER A 124 2.72 -17.79 -0.08
N ASP A 125 3.59 -18.69 -0.54
CA ASP A 125 3.54 -20.09 -0.15
C ASP A 125 3.82 -20.32 1.33
N GLN A 126 4.66 -19.47 1.94
CA GLN A 126 4.95 -19.56 3.39
C GLN A 126 3.71 -19.27 4.24
N PHE A 127 2.76 -18.51 3.72
CA PHE A 127 1.57 -18.07 4.46
C PHE A 127 0.27 -18.60 3.87
N GLY A 128 0.32 -19.32 2.75
CA GLY A 128 -0.89 -19.78 2.07
C GLY A 128 -1.72 -18.63 1.51
N SER A 129 -1.08 -17.60 1.00
CA SER A 129 -1.72 -16.37 0.54
C SER A 129 -1.50 -16.14 -0.96
N LYS A 130 -1.86 -14.96 -1.46
CA LYS A 130 -1.73 -14.56 -2.86
C LYS A 130 -0.46 -13.77 -3.12
N TYR A 131 -0.10 -13.63 -4.40
CA TYR A 131 1.03 -12.77 -4.77
C TYR A 131 0.77 -12.04 -6.08
N VAL A 132 1.40 -10.88 -6.18
CA VAL A 132 1.53 -10.11 -7.42
C VAL A 132 3.01 -9.81 -7.59
N PRO A 133 3.66 -10.28 -8.67
CA PRO A 133 5.09 -10.06 -8.85
C PRO A 133 5.45 -8.58 -8.85
N LEU A 134 6.55 -8.26 -8.21
CA LEU A 134 7.02 -6.88 -8.09
C LEU A 134 7.24 -6.23 -9.46
N GLY A 135 7.71 -7.00 -10.44
CA GLY A 135 7.94 -6.50 -11.79
C GLY A 135 6.68 -5.99 -12.49
N ASN A 136 5.50 -6.44 -12.06
CA ASN A 136 4.23 -5.96 -12.62
C ASN A 136 3.82 -4.60 -12.07
N LEU A 137 4.49 -4.12 -11.02
CA LEU A 137 4.15 -2.89 -10.29
C LEU A 137 5.24 -1.82 -10.38
N ARG A 138 6.31 -2.13 -11.09
CA ARG A 138 7.41 -1.18 -11.30
C ARG A 138 7.26 -0.38 -12.57
#